data_6764a0d081d4622ca9d6ef664590eaca
#
_entry.id   6764a0d081d4622ca9d6ef664590eaca
#
_cell.length_a   1.000
_cell.length_b   1.000
_cell.length_c   1.000
_cell.angle_alpha   90.00
_cell.angle_beta   90.00
_cell.angle_gamma   90.00
#
_symmetry.space_group_name_H-M   'P 1'
#
loop_
_entity.id
_entity.type
_entity.pdbx_description
1 polymer ?
#
loop_
_entity_poly.entity_id
_entity_poly.type
_entity_poly.pdbx_seq_one_letter_code
_entity_poly.pdbx_strand_id
1 'polypeptide(L)'
;GAVSDALENIFDPTATLFSIGGNVAAPIYQGGALAAGENIADAELRAAIAQYAGAALAAFEEVETALDSGVVLRRRRDAAVIRVREIEEALRIEDLRYRVGESSLLDVLQIRQQAITARSDLATIERMEREQFVTLNLALGGSWNAPEADPPEISEKDGDANP
;
A
#
# COMPACT_ATOMS: atom_id res chain seq x y z
N GLY A 1 41.77 -28.52 -22.71
CA GLY A 1 41.53 -29.39 -21.56
C GLY A 1 42.42 -30.62 -21.61
N ALA A 2 42.84 -31.09 -20.46
CA ALA A 2 43.58 -32.33 -20.40
C ALA A 2 42.57 -33.50 -20.50
N VAL A 3 42.72 -34.35 -21.49
CA VAL A 3 41.95 -35.58 -21.63
C VAL A 3 42.89 -36.71 -21.23
N SER A 4 42.64 -37.20 -20.04
CA SER A 4 43.36 -38.37 -19.50
C SER A 4 42.33 -39.31 -18.88
N ASP A 5 42.40 -40.59 -19.31
CA ASP A 5 41.45 -41.60 -18.82
C ASP A 5 41.81 -42.15 -17.40
N ALA A 6 42.96 -41.68 -16.84
CA ALA A 6 43.32 -42.01 -15.48
C ALA A 6 44.04 -40.84 -14.80
N LEU A 7 43.70 -40.55 -13.56
CA LEU A 7 44.28 -39.48 -12.73
C LEU A 7 45.82 -39.64 -12.55
N GLU A 8 46.33 -40.85 -12.67
CA GLU A 8 47.75 -41.15 -12.56
C GLU A 8 48.60 -40.60 -13.71
N ASN A 9 48.01 -40.33 -14.88
CA ASN A 9 48.72 -39.83 -16.06
C ASN A 9 48.71 -38.30 -16.17
N ILE A 10 48.09 -37.59 -15.25
CA ILE A 10 48.01 -36.08 -15.30
C ILE A 10 49.39 -35.46 -15.11
N PHE A 11 50.32 -36.12 -14.46
CA PHE A 11 51.69 -35.61 -14.21
C PHE A 11 52.74 -36.21 -15.12
N ASP A 12 52.35 -36.96 -16.15
CA ASP A 12 53.33 -37.45 -17.17
C ASP A 12 53.73 -36.30 -18.09
N PRO A 13 55.00 -35.88 -18.13
CA PRO A 13 55.44 -34.75 -18.95
C PRO A 13 55.20 -34.93 -20.44
N THR A 14 54.96 -36.15 -20.89
CA THR A 14 54.70 -36.47 -22.31
C THR A 14 53.20 -36.44 -22.66
N ALA A 15 52.28 -36.44 -21.66
CA ALA A 15 50.86 -36.46 -21.87
C ALA A 15 50.14 -35.13 -21.60
N THR A 16 50.82 -34.10 -21.14
CA THR A 16 50.23 -32.81 -20.76
C THR A 16 50.14 -31.89 -21.97
N LEU A 17 48.97 -31.82 -22.61
CA LEU A 17 48.64 -30.86 -23.61
C LEU A 17 47.81 -29.74 -22.99
N PHE A 18 48.39 -28.56 -22.82
CA PHE A 18 47.68 -27.34 -22.47
C PHE A 18 47.32 -26.59 -23.72
N SER A 19 46.00 -26.40 -23.96
CA SER A 19 45.54 -25.44 -24.99
C SER A 19 44.83 -24.30 -24.29
N ILE A 20 45.40 -23.11 -24.37
CA ILE A 20 44.74 -21.86 -23.99
C ILE A 20 44.33 -21.16 -25.27
N GLY A 21 43.02 -21.15 -25.59
CA GLY A 21 42.46 -20.44 -26.74
C GLY A 21 41.71 -19.20 -26.29
N GLY A 22 42.14 -18.02 -26.70
CA GLY A 22 41.39 -16.80 -26.58
C GLY A 22 40.77 -16.46 -27.94
N ASN A 23 39.45 -16.20 -27.98
CA ASN A 23 38.78 -15.71 -29.17
C ASN A 23 38.37 -14.24 -28.97
N VAL A 24 38.91 -13.34 -29.81
CA VAL A 24 38.50 -11.94 -29.85
C VAL A 24 37.80 -11.69 -31.19
N ALA A 25 36.46 -11.50 -31.13
CA ALA A 25 35.69 -11.13 -32.30
C ALA A 25 35.25 -9.67 -32.17
N ALA A 26 35.79 -8.82 -33.04
CA ALA A 26 35.36 -7.43 -33.16
C ALA A 26 34.56 -7.28 -34.47
N PRO A 27 33.25 -6.93 -34.41
CA PRO A 27 32.47 -6.67 -35.59
C PRO A 27 32.93 -5.36 -36.28
N ILE A 28 33.42 -5.46 -37.52
CA ILE A 28 33.93 -4.32 -38.29
C ILE A 28 32.78 -3.55 -38.96
N TYR A 29 31.72 -4.26 -39.36
CA TYR A 29 30.54 -3.67 -40.01
C TYR A 29 29.28 -4.48 -39.74
N GLN A 30 28.23 -3.83 -39.24
CA GLN A 30 26.94 -4.46 -38.93
C GLN A 30 25.76 -3.74 -39.58
N GLY A 31 25.95 -3.02 -40.67
CA GLY A 31 24.85 -2.37 -41.40
C GLY A 31 24.03 -1.39 -40.56
N GLY A 32 24.64 -0.72 -39.58
CA GLY A 32 23.94 0.23 -38.69
C GLY A 32 23.22 -0.40 -37.49
N ALA A 33 23.30 -1.72 -37.27
CA ALA A 33 22.63 -2.39 -36.17
C ALA A 33 23.07 -1.87 -34.79
N LEU A 34 24.36 -1.51 -34.61
CA LEU A 34 24.85 -0.92 -33.35
C LEU A 34 24.24 0.45 -33.08
N ALA A 35 24.21 1.33 -34.10
CA ALA A 35 23.60 2.65 -33.97
C ALA A 35 22.07 2.56 -33.74
N ALA A 36 21.40 1.58 -34.39
CA ALA A 36 19.99 1.31 -34.13
C ALA A 36 19.77 0.80 -32.70
N GLY A 37 20.67 -0.05 -32.18
CA GLY A 37 20.63 -0.53 -30.80
C GLY A 37 20.77 0.59 -29.77
N GLU A 38 21.69 1.55 -30.01
CA GLU A 38 21.85 2.74 -29.18
C GLU A 38 20.58 3.61 -29.18
N ASN A 39 19.99 3.87 -30.35
CA ASN A 39 18.77 4.63 -30.49
C ASN A 39 17.58 3.94 -29.76
N ILE A 40 17.50 2.61 -29.81
CA ILE A 40 16.49 1.84 -29.08
C ILE A 40 16.68 2.02 -27.57
N ALA A 41 17.92 1.85 -27.06
CA ALA A 41 18.20 2.00 -25.64
C ALA A 41 17.90 3.43 -25.13
N ASP A 42 18.19 4.46 -25.95
CA ASP A 42 17.86 5.85 -25.62
C ASP A 42 16.32 6.09 -25.61
N ALA A 43 15.60 5.49 -26.55
CA ALA A 43 14.15 5.56 -26.57
C ALA A 43 13.52 4.82 -25.37
N GLU A 44 14.05 3.67 -24.99
CA GLU A 44 13.62 2.91 -23.80
C GLU A 44 13.89 3.70 -22.50
N LEU A 45 15.05 4.35 -22.39
CA LEU A 45 15.35 5.23 -21.27
C LEU A 45 14.32 6.36 -21.14
N ARG A 46 14.03 7.05 -22.25
CA ARG A 46 13.01 8.11 -22.27
C ARG A 46 11.63 7.59 -21.90
N ALA A 47 11.25 6.41 -22.38
CA ALA A 47 9.99 5.75 -22.03
C ALA A 47 9.93 5.42 -20.53
N ALA A 48 11.02 4.89 -19.95
CA ALA A 48 11.10 4.58 -18.52
C ALA A 48 10.98 5.84 -17.65
N ILE A 49 11.63 6.95 -18.05
CA ILE A 49 11.49 8.24 -17.35
C ILE A 49 10.05 8.75 -17.40
N ALA A 50 9.39 8.66 -18.56
CA ALA A 50 7.99 9.08 -18.70
C ALA A 50 7.05 8.20 -17.87
N GLN A 51 7.27 6.88 -17.82
CA GLN A 51 6.52 5.95 -16.98
C GLN A 51 6.70 6.25 -15.48
N TYR A 52 7.94 6.53 -15.05
CA TYR A 52 8.21 6.93 -13.67
C TYR A 52 7.45 8.21 -13.30
N ALA A 53 7.51 9.23 -14.16
CA ALA A 53 6.79 10.48 -13.94
C ALA A 53 5.27 10.25 -13.86
N GLY A 54 4.72 9.42 -14.76
CA GLY A 54 3.31 9.03 -14.74
C GLY A 54 2.91 8.31 -13.46
N ALA A 55 3.71 7.35 -13.00
CA ALA A 55 3.47 6.63 -11.75
C ALA A 55 3.53 7.56 -10.52
N ALA A 56 4.48 8.48 -10.49
CA ALA A 56 4.57 9.46 -9.42
C ALA A 56 3.34 10.39 -9.36
N LEU A 57 2.89 10.89 -10.51
CA LEU A 57 1.68 11.72 -10.58
C LEU A 57 0.43 10.96 -10.13
N ALA A 58 0.27 9.69 -10.56
CA ALA A 58 -0.84 8.85 -10.13
C ALA A 58 -0.83 8.62 -8.60
N ALA A 59 0.33 8.38 -8.01
CA ALA A 59 0.45 8.24 -6.56
C ALA A 59 0.05 9.52 -5.81
N PHE A 60 0.44 10.69 -6.31
CA PHE A 60 0.00 11.97 -5.72
C PHE A 60 -1.51 12.18 -5.84
N GLU A 61 -2.10 11.86 -7.00
CA GLU A 61 -3.55 11.93 -7.21
C GLU A 61 -4.32 11.01 -6.26
N GLU A 62 -3.84 9.79 -6.04
CA GLU A 62 -4.43 8.85 -5.09
C GLU A 62 -4.44 9.40 -3.66
N VAL A 63 -3.32 9.96 -3.20
CA VAL A 63 -3.22 10.56 -1.86
C VAL A 63 -4.13 11.78 -1.73
N GLU A 64 -4.12 12.69 -2.71
CA GLU A 64 -4.97 13.90 -2.70
C GLU A 64 -6.46 13.52 -2.67
N THR A 65 -6.87 12.59 -3.54
CA THR A 65 -8.25 12.08 -3.58
C THR A 65 -8.64 11.43 -2.25
N ALA A 66 -7.74 10.67 -1.64
CA ALA A 66 -7.99 10.04 -0.34
C ALA A 66 -8.16 11.08 0.77
N LEU A 67 -7.35 12.13 0.79
CA LEU A 67 -7.45 13.23 1.76
C LEU A 67 -8.77 14.00 1.61
N ASP A 68 -9.14 14.38 0.40
CA ASP A 68 -10.38 15.11 0.11
C ASP A 68 -11.62 14.28 0.49
N SER A 69 -11.63 13.00 0.13
CA SER A 69 -12.69 12.07 0.52
C SER A 69 -12.83 11.98 2.04
N GLY A 70 -11.73 11.95 2.78
CA GLY A 70 -11.72 11.95 4.25
C GLY A 70 -12.34 13.23 4.83
N VAL A 71 -12.08 14.40 4.24
CA VAL A 71 -12.71 15.68 4.67
C VAL A 71 -14.21 15.65 4.44
N VAL A 72 -14.65 15.18 3.27
CA VAL A 72 -16.08 15.08 2.93
C VAL A 72 -16.80 14.11 3.85
N LEU A 73 -16.21 12.93 4.13
CA LEU A 73 -16.82 11.94 5.01
C LEU A 73 -16.96 12.45 6.44
N ARG A 74 -15.98 13.15 6.98
CA ARG A 74 -16.10 13.79 8.31
C ARG A 74 -17.26 14.78 8.38
N ARG A 75 -17.41 15.64 7.39
CA ARG A 75 -18.55 16.59 7.32
C ARG A 75 -19.90 15.87 7.24
N ARG A 76 -19.96 14.77 6.45
CA ARG A 76 -21.18 13.94 6.36
C ARG A 76 -21.50 13.27 7.68
N ARG A 77 -20.50 12.75 8.39
CA ARG A 77 -20.69 12.16 9.73
C ARG A 77 -21.24 13.19 10.71
N ASP A 78 -20.64 14.40 10.76
CA ASP A 78 -21.07 15.45 11.67
C ASP A 78 -22.54 15.85 11.40
N ALA A 79 -22.92 15.98 10.14
CA ALA A 79 -24.31 16.23 9.75
C ALA A 79 -25.24 15.05 10.11
N ALA A 80 -24.80 13.81 9.95
CA ALA A 80 -25.58 12.62 10.30
C ALA A 80 -25.76 12.50 11.82
N VAL A 81 -24.76 12.83 12.63
CA VAL A 81 -24.87 12.89 14.10
C VAL A 81 -25.94 13.90 14.53
N ILE A 82 -25.93 15.09 13.93
CA ILE A 82 -26.96 16.10 14.21
C ILE A 82 -28.34 15.56 13.84
N ARG A 83 -28.48 14.97 12.64
CA ARG A 83 -29.74 14.39 12.16
C ARG A 83 -30.27 13.31 13.11
N VAL A 84 -29.42 12.41 13.59
CA VAL A 84 -29.82 11.38 14.56
C VAL A 84 -30.37 12.03 15.82
N ARG A 85 -29.66 12.99 16.38
CA ARG A 85 -30.07 13.69 17.60
C ARG A 85 -31.44 14.39 17.43
N GLU A 86 -31.64 15.10 16.32
CA GLU A 86 -32.89 15.83 16.05
C GLU A 86 -34.09 14.87 15.87
N ILE A 87 -33.89 13.73 15.20
CA ILE A 87 -34.95 12.72 15.05
C ILE A 87 -35.24 12.02 16.36
N GLU A 88 -34.25 11.74 17.20
CA GLU A 88 -34.42 11.16 18.53
C GLU A 88 -35.21 12.10 19.45
N GLU A 89 -34.92 13.39 19.38
CA GLU A 89 -35.70 14.38 20.13
C GLU A 89 -37.13 14.49 19.59
N ALA A 90 -37.36 14.46 18.28
CA ALA A 90 -38.68 14.40 17.70
C ALA A 90 -39.43 13.14 18.14
N LEU A 91 -38.78 11.98 18.19
CA LEU A 91 -39.36 10.72 18.69
C LEU A 91 -39.75 10.86 20.17
N ARG A 92 -38.89 11.46 20.98
CA ARG A 92 -39.20 11.70 22.42
C ARG A 92 -40.43 12.58 22.60
N ILE A 93 -40.56 13.64 21.81
CA ILE A 93 -41.72 14.55 21.84
C ILE A 93 -42.98 13.81 21.41
N GLU A 94 -42.92 13.03 20.32
CA GLU A 94 -44.08 12.31 19.78
C GLU A 94 -44.53 11.18 20.74
N ASP A 95 -43.62 10.47 21.41
CA ASP A 95 -43.94 9.54 22.46
C ASP A 95 -44.70 10.21 23.63
N LEU A 96 -44.35 11.44 24.02
CA LEU A 96 -45.08 12.20 25.05
C LEU A 96 -46.50 12.58 24.60
N ARG A 97 -46.64 13.08 23.36
CA ARG A 97 -47.93 13.44 22.75
C ARG A 97 -48.87 12.22 22.67
N TYR A 98 -48.31 11.07 22.27
CA TYR A 98 -49.07 9.82 22.24
C TYR A 98 -49.60 9.42 23.65
N ARG A 99 -48.75 9.53 24.69
CA ARG A 99 -49.13 9.20 26.07
C ARG A 99 -50.25 10.07 26.61
N VAL A 100 -50.33 11.32 26.19
CA VAL A 100 -51.42 12.24 26.59
C VAL A 100 -52.60 12.22 25.61
N GLY A 101 -52.58 11.35 24.60
CA GLY A 101 -53.66 11.17 23.64
C GLY A 101 -53.74 12.21 22.52
N GLU A 102 -52.69 13.02 22.33
CA GLU A 102 -52.60 14.05 21.29
C GLU A 102 -52.04 13.56 19.96
N SER A 103 -51.60 12.30 19.90
CA SER A 103 -50.99 11.71 18.71
C SER A 103 -51.38 10.24 18.57
N SER A 104 -51.26 9.72 17.35
CA SER A 104 -51.57 8.31 17.07
C SER A 104 -50.33 7.42 17.21
N LEU A 105 -50.53 6.13 17.46
CA LEU A 105 -49.45 5.15 17.45
C LEU A 105 -48.72 5.11 16.07
N LEU A 106 -49.48 5.37 15.00
CA LEU A 106 -48.91 5.38 13.64
C LEU A 106 -47.83 6.46 13.52
N ASP A 107 -48.08 7.67 14.05
CA ASP A 107 -47.14 8.79 14.02
C ASP A 107 -45.84 8.45 14.77
N VAL A 108 -45.97 7.84 15.97
CA VAL A 108 -44.81 7.36 16.74
C VAL A 108 -44.00 6.33 15.96
N LEU A 109 -44.67 5.36 15.32
CA LEU A 109 -44.00 4.32 14.55
C LEU A 109 -43.29 4.88 13.32
N GLN A 110 -43.86 5.88 12.66
CA GLN A 110 -43.23 6.55 11.52
C GLN A 110 -41.92 7.27 11.94
N ILE A 111 -41.94 8.03 13.03
CA ILE A 111 -40.72 8.72 13.51
C ILE A 111 -39.70 7.72 14.02
N ARG A 112 -40.15 6.63 14.67
CA ARG A 112 -39.25 5.54 15.10
C ARG A 112 -38.57 4.88 13.93
N GLN A 113 -39.26 4.64 12.81
CA GLN A 113 -38.66 4.13 11.59
C GLN A 113 -37.63 5.09 11.04
N GLN A 114 -37.93 6.41 11.04
CA GLN A 114 -36.93 7.43 10.62
C GLN A 114 -35.68 7.45 11.51
N ALA A 115 -35.86 7.27 12.84
CA ALA A 115 -34.74 7.19 13.79
C ALA A 115 -33.85 5.97 13.53
N ILE A 116 -34.44 4.82 13.24
CA ILE A 116 -33.69 3.61 12.86
C ILE A 116 -32.91 3.84 11.58
N THR A 117 -33.53 4.43 10.56
CA THR A 117 -32.87 4.74 9.28
C THR A 117 -31.71 5.72 9.49
N ALA A 118 -31.92 6.78 10.26
CA ALA A 118 -30.87 7.77 10.53
C ALA A 118 -29.66 7.17 11.25
N ARG A 119 -29.88 6.26 12.22
CA ARG A 119 -28.78 5.53 12.89
C ARG A 119 -28.05 4.59 11.94
N SER A 120 -28.78 3.89 11.07
CA SER A 120 -28.18 3.02 10.05
C SER A 120 -27.32 3.81 9.06
N ASP A 121 -27.80 4.99 8.63
CA ASP A 121 -27.05 5.90 7.76
C ASP A 121 -25.76 6.36 8.46
N LEU A 122 -25.83 6.77 9.72
CA LEU A 122 -24.65 7.18 10.50
C LEU A 122 -23.63 6.04 10.61
N ALA A 123 -24.07 4.83 10.96
CA ALA A 123 -23.18 3.67 11.06
C ALA A 123 -22.50 3.36 9.71
N THR A 124 -23.21 3.55 8.60
CA THR A 124 -22.67 3.39 7.24
C THR A 124 -21.58 4.43 6.95
N ILE A 125 -21.83 5.70 7.29
CA ILE A 125 -20.87 6.78 7.09
C ILE A 125 -19.60 6.57 7.95
N GLU A 126 -19.77 6.15 9.22
CA GLU A 126 -18.64 5.83 10.10
C GLU A 126 -17.79 4.65 9.57
N ARG A 127 -18.45 3.64 8.98
CA ARG A 127 -17.73 2.55 8.31
C ARG A 127 -16.92 3.08 7.12
N MET A 128 -17.53 3.91 6.27
CA MET A 128 -16.84 4.52 5.13
C MET A 128 -15.65 5.39 5.58
N GLU A 129 -15.77 6.11 6.68
CA GLU A 129 -14.67 6.93 7.24
C GLU A 129 -13.48 6.04 7.65
N ARG A 130 -13.73 4.89 8.28
CA ARG A 130 -12.67 3.93 8.63
C ARG A 130 -12.04 3.28 7.40
N GLU A 131 -12.85 2.91 6.41
CA GLU A 131 -12.34 2.38 5.13
C GLU A 131 -11.46 3.41 4.41
N GLN A 132 -11.88 4.67 4.42
CA GLN A 132 -11.11 5.77 3.83
C GLN A 132 -9.76 5.98 4.54
N PHE A 133 -9.72 5.83 5.86
CA PHE A 133 -8.46 5.86 6.61
C PHE A 133 -7.50 4.75 6.17
N VAL A 134 -8.01 3.52 5.95
CA VAL A 134 -7.21 2.42 5.43
C VAL A 134 -6.72 2.71 4.01
N THR A 135 -7.60 3.24 3.14
CA THR A 135 -7.23 3.65 1.78
C THR A 135 -6.11 4.68 1.76
N LEU A 136 -6.19 5.70 2.63
CA LEU A 136 -5.13 6.70 2.77
C LEU A 136 -3.80 6.08 3.21
N ASN A 137 -3.82 5.16 4.19
CA ASN A 137 -2.60 4.47 4.62
C ASN A 137 -1.99 3.63 3.49
N LEU A 138 -2.80 2.96 2.67
CA LEU A 138 -2.32 2.21 1.51
C LEU A 138 -1.72 3.13 0.44
N ALA A 139 -2.36 4.26 0.14
CA ALA A 139 -1.86 5.25 -0.80
C ALA A 139 -0.52 5.88 -0.35
N LEU A 140 -0.27 5.95 0.96
CA LEU A 140 0.98 6.41 1.54
C LEU A 140 2.08 5.32 1.60
N GLY A 141 1.83 4.12 1.06
CA GLY A 141 2.80 3.02 1.01
C GLY A 141 2.60 1.93 2.07
N GLY A 142 1.48 1.92 2.76
CA GLY A 142 0.92 0.76 3.49
C GLY A 142 1.51 0.41 4.84
N SER A 143 2.73 0.68 5.17
CA SER A 143 3.23 0.41 6.51
C SER A 143 4.14 1.52 6.97
N TRP A 144 3.62 2.36 7.82
CA TRP A 144 4.47 3.08 8.74
C TRP A 144 5.00 2.04 9.76
N ASN A 145 6.07 1.35 9.41
CA ASN A 145 6.86 0.65 10.41
C ASN A 145 7.43 1.75 11.30
N ALA A 146 6.93 1.87 12.52
CA ALA A 146 7.69 2.52 13.57
C ALA A 146 9.11 1.95 13.49
N PRO A 147 10.18 2.77 13.52
CA PRO A 147 11.52 2.23 13.54
C PRO A 147 11.55 1.16 14.62
N GLU A 148 11.94 -0.04 14.22
CA GLU A 148 12.11 -1.18 15.11
C GLU A 148 12.97 -0.66 16.27
N ALA A 149 12.38 -0.60 17.45
CA ALA A 149 13.13 -0.20 18.63
C ALA A 149 14.29 -1.18 18.71
N ASP A 150 15.53 -0.67 18.61
CA ASP A 150 16.71 -1.48 18.79
C ASP A 150 16.49 -2.39 20.01
N PRO A 151 16.71 -3.71 19.88
CA PRO A 151 16.56 -4.60 20.99
C PRO A 151 17.46 -4.07 22.11
N PRO A 152 17.01 -4.06 23.38
CA PRO A 152 17.78 -3.53 24.48
C PRO A 152 19.13 -4.23 24.47
N GLU A 153 20.23 -3.45 24.40
CA GLU A 153 21.58 -3.99 24.59
C GLU A 153 21.58 -4.77 25.90
N ILE A 154 21.64 -6.08 25.79
CA ILE A 154 21.86 -6.94 26.94
C ILE A 154 23.29 -6.61 27.39
N SER A 155 23.39 -5.72 28.36
CA SER A 155 24.65 -5.44 29.04
C SER A 155 25.14 -6.75 29.67
N GLU A 156 26.03 -7.41 28.96
CA GLU A 156 26.81 -8.54 29.45
C GLU A 156 27.85 -8.00 30.46
N LYS A 157 27.34 -7.59 31.60
CA LYS A 157 28.15 -7.18 32.76
C LYS A 157 27.60 -7.92 33.95
N ASP A 158 28.13 -9.11 34.19
CA ASP A 158 28.35 -9.70 35.50
C ASP A 158 28.81 -11.16 35.33
N GLY A 159 30.10 -11.29 35.15
CA GLY A 159 30.74 -12.62 35.05
C GLY A 159 32.21 -12.57 35.37
N ASP A 160 32.60 -11.80 36.42
CA ASP A 160 33.89 -11.99 37.04
C ASP A 160 33.83 -11.53 38.52
N ALA A 161 33.43 -12.45 39.35
CA ALA A 161 33.73 -12.44 40.76
C ALA A 161 33.93 -13.91 41.22
N ASN A 162 35.17 -14.35 41.14
CA ASN A 162 35.60 -15.56 41.80
C ASN A 162 36.60 -15.15 42.91
N PRO A 163 36.49 -15.75 44.12
CA PRO A 163 37.52 -15.69 45.12
C PRO A 163 38.65 -16.66 44.86
#